data_ae2e985c0e02ad0e29ccfcdbb0eae15e
#
_entry.id   ae2e985c0e02ad0e29ccfcdbb0eae15e
#
_cell.length_a   1.000
_cell.length_b   1.000
_cell.length_c   1.000
_cell.angle_alpha   90.00
_cell.angle_beta   90.00
_cell.angle_gamma   90.00
#
_symmetry.space_group_name_H-M   'P 1'
#
loop_
_entity.id
_entity.type
_entity.pdbx_description
1 polymer ?
#
loop_
_entity_poly.entity_id
_entity_poly.type
_entity_poly.pdbx_seq_one_letter_code
_entity_poly.pdbx_strand_id
1 'polypeptide(L)'
;MTEMLHWYAETSGGVRQGDAPVRPGCGAVHLSADLPAGTLKTVRAELPWTMEADERLFMNGYQTWTYSPELDRNGKLRGTDHIPGFLRKKYAFDRYGDYHFVPYGHQKGQSHGFSYCYFRRGAQFRLVASLDEKPGYTILRYDSGKALLTLERDCAGVEHPGGSFPLLDLFFAEGGETEVFDGWFQAMGIKPRTEKKLAGYSSWYNRYQDITEDTIREDLTGCRSLLCPGDLFQIDDGWEPKVGDWLETDAQKFPHGLKGMVEEIHAAGFQAGLWLAPFVCEKDSALFRQHPDWLMKVNGAPWCCGSNWSSFYALDIDNPAVLDYLRRVFDRVLNDWGFDLVKLDFLYGAAPFGNTHESRAARMYHAMDLLR
;
A
#
# COMPACT_ATOMS: atom_id res chain seq x y z
N MET A 1 -13.60 -28.47 -10.71
CA MET A 1 -13.35 -29.52 -9.70
C MET A 1 -13.41 -28.86 -8.32
N THR A 2 -13.82 -29.57 -7.29
CA THR A 2 -13.74 -29.08 -5.90
C THR A 2 -12.40 -29.49 -5.35
N GLU A 3 -11.63 -28.54 -4.85
CA GLU A 3 -10.32 -28.76 -4.22
C GLU A 3 -10.49 -28.60 -2.70
N MET A 4 -9.62 -29.24 -1.94
CA MET A 4 -9.57 -29.06 -0.49
C MET A 4 -8.52 -28.04 -0.12
N LEU A 5 -8.96 -26.98 0.54
CA LEU A 5 -8.09 -26.00 1.15
C LEU A 5 -7.76 -26.46 2.56
N HIS A 6 -6.49 -26.75 2.79
CA HIS A 6 -5.97 -27.20 4.09
C HIS A 6 -5.48 -26.00 4.88
N TRP A 7 -6.08 -25.69 6.03
CA TRP A 7 -5.64 -24.58 6.84
C TRP A 7 -4.93 -25.03 8.13
N TYR A 8 -4.01 -24.19 8.58
CA TYR A 8 -3.19 -24.37 9.76
C TYR A 8 -3.06 -23.05 10.51
N ALA A 9 -3.24 -23.05 11.82
CA ALA A 9 -3.05 -21.91 12.69
C ALA A 9 -2.30 -22.32 13.96
N GLU A 10 -1.30 -21.54 14.34
CA GLU A 10 -0.45 -21.76 15.52
C GLU A 10 -0.38 -20.51 16.37
N THR A 11 -0.63 -20.70 17.68
CA THR A 11 -0.30 -19.73 18.73
C THR A 11 0.79 -20.32 19.64
N SER A 12 1.35 -19.51 20.55
CA SER A 12 2.23 -20.07 21.60
C SER A 12 1.51 -21.07 22.53
N GLY A 13 0.16 -21.04 22.57
CA GLY A 13 -0.67 -21.94 23.36
C GLY A 13 -1.08 -23.23 22.66
N GLY A 14 -0.81 -23.38 21.37
CA GLY A 14 -1.14 -24.62 20.64
C GLY A 14 -1.48 -24.43 19.16
N VAL A 15 -1.88 -25.52 18.53
CA VAL A 15 -2.13 -25.62 17.09
C VAL A 15 -3.59 -25.97 16.83
N ARG A 16 -4.14 -25.47 15.72
CA ARG A 16 -5.39 -25.91 15.10
C ARG A 16 -5.16 -26.09 13.61
N GLN A 17 -5.88 -27.04 13.04
CA GLN A 17 -5.87 -27.30 11.59
C GLN A 17 -7.22 -27.87 11.16
N GLY A 18 -7.52 -27.77 9.87
CA GLY A 18 -8.75 -28.30 9.29
C GLY A 18 -8.78 -28.11 7.77
N ASP A 19 -9.91 -28.45 7.20
CA ASP A 19 -10.12 -28.46 5.78
C ASP A 19 -11.39 -27.70 5.39
N ALA A 20 -11.40 -27.08 4.23
CA ALA A 20 -12.57 -26.45 3.62
C ALA A 20 -12.64 -26.75 2.13
N PRO A 21 -13.80 -27.17 1.60
CA PRO A 21 -13.97 -27.38 0.18
C PRO A 21 -14.07 -26.03 -0.57
N VAL A 22 -13.27 -25.84 -1.59
CA VAL A 22 -13.29 -24.66 -2.46
C VAL A 22 -13.26 -25.05 -3.93
N ARG A 23 -13.73 -24.17 -4.80
CA ARG A 23 -13.64 -24.34 -6.25
C ARG A 23 -13.48 -22.97 -6.91
N PRO A 24 -12.86 -22.87 -8.07
CA PRO A 24 -12.93 -21.65 -8.89
C PRO A 24 -14.40 -21.21 -9.05
N GLY A 25 -14.67 -19.92 -8.88
CA GLY A 25 -16.02 -19.37 -9.00
C GLY A 25 -16.99 -19.67 -7.85
N CYS A 26 -16.52 -20.18 -6.67
CA CYS A 26 -17.43 -20.46 -5.53
C CYS A 26 -17.86 -19.20 -4.76
N GLY A 27 -17.30 -18.03 -5.07
CA GLY A 27 -17.59 -16.78 -4.34
C GLY A 27 -16.85 -16.67 -3.02
N ALA A 28 -17.49 -16.11 -2.00
CA ALA A 28 -16.90 -15.88 -0.68
C ALA A 28 -16.71 -17.18 0.11
N VAL A 29 -15.56 -17.27 0.78
CA VAL A 29 -15.18 -18.36 1.70
C VAL A 29 -14.62 -17.74 2.97
N HIS A 30 -15.31 -17.93 4.09
CA HIS A 30 -14.92 -17.41 5.40
C HIS A 30 -14.37 -18.54 6.27
N LEU A 31 -13.10 -18.43 6.65
CA LEU A 31 -12.42 -19.39 7.51
C LEU A 31 -12.20 -18.78 8.89
N SER A 32 -12.71 -19.42 9.91
CA SER A 32 -12.49 -19.06 11.30
C SER A 32 -12.25 -20.31 12.15
N ALA A 33 -11.56 -20.17 13.27
CA ALA A 33 -11.35 -21.24 14.21
C ALA A 33 -11.18 -20.69 15.63
N ASP A 34 -11.56 -21.50 16.62
CA ASP A 34 -11.26 -21.22 18.02
C ASP A 34 -9.79 -21.57 18.28
N LEU A 35 -8.96 -20.53 18.45
CA LEU A 35 -7.54 -20.67 18.72
C LEU A 35 -7.26 -20.61 20.23
N PRO A 36 -6.24 -21.33 20.71
CA PRO A 36 -5.75 -21.16 22.07
C PRO A 36 -5.22 -19.75 22.31
N ALA A 37 -5.34 -19.26 23.55
CA ALA A 37 -4.69 -18.01 23.95
C ALA A 37 -3.18 -18.09 23.75
N GLY A 38 -2.56 -16.95 23.42
CA GLY A 38 -1.11 -16.82 23.23
C GLY A 38 -0.75 -16.01 22.00
N THR A 39 0.55 -15.83 21.78
CA THR A 39 1.07 -15.09 20.64
C THR A 39 0.84 -15.85 19.33
N LEU A 40 0.21 -15.21 18.36
CA LEU A 40 0.05 -15.76 17.00
C LEU A 40 1.42 -15.95 16.33
N LYS A 41 1.63 -17.13 15.75
CA LYS A 41 2.89 -17.45 15.05
C LYS A 41 2.67 -17.63 13.57
N THR A 42 1.67 -18.42 13.20
CA THR A 42 1.38 -18.75 11.82
C THR A 42 -0.12 -18.93 11.63
N VAL A 43 -0.67 -18.31 10.60
CA VAL A 43 -2.01 -18.59 10.07
C VAL A 43 -1.87 -18.69 8.57
N ARG A 44 -2.14 -19.90 8.03
CA ARG A 44 -1.99 -20.15 6.60
C ARG A 44 -3.01 -21.17 6.11
N ALA A 45 -3.23 -21.16 4.80
CA ALA A 45 -3.95 -22.20 4.10
C ALA A 45 -3.20 -22.60 2.84
N GLU A 46 -3.29 -23.87 2.46
CA GLU A 46 -2.67 -24.43 1.26
C GLU A 46 -3.76 -25.00 0.37
N LEU A 47 -3.71 -24.63 -0.90
CA LEU A 47 -4.69 -25.03 -1.91
C LEU A 47 -3.94 -25.59 -3.12
N PRO A 48 -4.17 -26.87 -3.49
CA PRO A 48 -3.74 -27.40 -4.76
C PRO A 48 -4.31 -26.56 -5.90
N TRP A 49 -3.45 -25.97 -6.73
CA TRP A 49 -3.87 -25.05 -7.80
C TRP A 49 -2.98 -25.20 -9.02
N THR A 50 -3.48 -25.87 -10.02
CA THR A 50 -2.73 -26.07 -11.26
C THR A 50 -2.83 -24.84 -12.15
N MET A 51 -1.69 -24.39 -12.63
CA MET A 51 -1.59 -23.37 -13.70
C MET A 51 -1.45 -24.10 -15.03
N GLU A 52 -2.36 -23.81 -15.98
CA GLU A 52 -2.31 -24.37 -17.32
C GLU A 52 -1.10 -23.80 -18.12
N ALA A 53 -0.71 -24.48 -19.18
CA ALA A 53 0.51 -24.13 -19.92
C ALA A 53 0.44 -22.74 -20.60
N ASP A 54 -0.76 -22.33 -20.99
CA ASP A 54 -1.05 -21.07 -21.68
C ASP A 54 -1.59 -19.97 -20.74
N GLU A 55 -1.69 -20.26 -19.45
CA GLU A 55 -2.07 -19.26 -18.45
C GLU A 55 -0.93 -18.30 -18.10
N ARG A 56 -1.31 -17.09 -17.69
CA ARG A 56 -0.46 -16.08 -17.07
C ARG A 56 -0.90 -15.85 -15.65
N LEU A 57 0.05 -15.79 -14.74
CA LEU A 57 -0.16 -15.50 -13.33
C LEU A 57 0.21 -14.05 -13.04
N PHE A 58 -0.72 -13.31 -12.47
CA PHE A 58 -0.48 -12.00 -11.87
C PHE A 58 -0.53 -12.13 -10.36
N MET A 59 0.47 -11.56 -9.69
CA MET A 59 0.54 -11.40 -8.24
C MET A 59 0.53 -9.92 -7.93
N ASN A 60 -0.49 -9.43 -7.23
CA ASN A 60 -0.58 -8.02 -6.87
C ASN A 60 0.56 -7.64 -5.91
N GLY A 61 1.29 -6.58 -6.22
CA GLY A 61 2.32 -6.03 -5.34
C GLY A 61 1.72 -5.25 -4.17
N TYR A 62 2.51 -5.04 -3.13
CA TYR A 62 2.05 -4.31 -1.94
C TYR A 62 1.77 -2.83 -2.24
N GLN A 63 2.53 -2.22 -3.12
CA GLN A 63 2.45 -0.77 -3.42
C GLN A 63 2.55 -0.51 -4.93
N THR A 64 2.15 0.70 -5.36
CA THR A 64 2.00 1.07 -6.78
C THR A 64 3.29 0.95 -7.62
N TRP A 65 4.45 1.03 -7.02
CA TRP A 65 5.78 0.92 -7.66
C TRP A 65 6.40 -0.49 -7.55
N THR A 66 5.69 -1.44 -6.92
CA THR A 66 6.11 -2.84 -6.95
C THR A 66 5.99 -3.37 -8.38
N TYR A 67 7.06 -3.99 -8.87
CA TYR A 67 7.04 -4.64 -10.17
C TYR A 67 6.15 -5.88 -10.15
N SER A 68 4.98 -5.79 -10.76
CA SER A 68 3.94 -6.83 -10.78
C SER A 68 3.59 -7.21 -12.22
N PRO A 69 4.42 -8.04 -12.87
CA PRO A 69 4.16 -8.51 -14.24
C PRO A 69 3.23 -9.72 -14.25
N GLU A 70 2.61 -9.99 -15.39
CA GLU A 70 2.09 -11.32 -15.66
C GLU A 70 3.23 -12.31 -15.96
N LEU A 71 3.31 -13.38 -15.19
CA LEU A 71 4.35 -14.40 -15.27
C LEU A 71 3.82 -15.65 -15.98
N ASP A 72 4.69 -16.33 -16.72
CA ASP A 72 4.46 -17.73 -17.09
C ASP A 72 4.83 -18.66 -15.93
N ARG A 73 4.61 -19.98 -16.12
CA ARG A 73 4.87 -20.99 -15.09
C ARG A 73 6.35 -21.12 -14.68
N ASN A 74 7.30 -20.53 -15.42
CA ASN A 74 8.73 -20.51 -15.13
C ASN A 74 9.20 -19.12 -14.68
N GLY A 75 8.31 -18.14 -14.69
CA GLY A 75 8.58 -16.76 -14.29
C GLY A 75 8.92 -16.66 -12.79
N LYS A 76 9.61 -15.60 -12.43
CA LYS A 76 9.79 -15.23 -11.02
C LYS A 76 9.78 -13.74 -10.85
N LEU A 77 9.34 -13.28 -9.70
CA LEU A 77 9.52 -11.89 -9.29
C LEU A 77 10.98 -11.62 -8.95
N ARG A 78 11.48 -10.44 -9.33
CA ARG A 78 12.82 -10.01 -8.98
C ARG A 78 12.75 -9.16 -7.72
N GLY A 79 13.45 -9.61 -6.68
CA GLY A 79 13.67 -8.84 -5.46
C GLY A 79 14.95 -8.01 -5.52
N THR A 80 15.40 -7.55 -4.38
CA THR A 80 16.66 -6.78 -4.23
C THR A 80 17.90 -7.66 -4.11
N ASP A 81 17.76 -8.97 -4.09
CA ASP A 81 18.83 -9.97 -3.92
C ASP A 81 19.91 -9.94 -5.01
N HIS A 82 19.55 -9.48 -6.22
CA HIS A 82 20.50 -9.31 -7.33
C HIS A 82 21.36 -8.03 -7.20
N ILE A 83 21.02 -7.15 -6.27
CA ILE A 83 21.77 -5.91 -6.02
C ILE A 83 22.89 -6.20 -5.01
N PRO A 84 24.14 -5.76 -5.24
CA PRO A 84 25.22 -5.91 -4.28
C PRO A 84 24.84 -5.42 -2.88
N GLY A 85 25.16 -6.19 -1.84
CA GLY A 85 24.71 -5.94 -0.47
C GLY A 85 25.09 -4.55 0.07
N PHE A 86 26.26 -4.01 -0.35
CA PHE A 86 26.67 -2.66 0.05
C PHE A 86 25.80 -1.56 -0.56
N LEU A 87 25.30 -1.75 -1.78
CA LEU A 87 24.35 -0.82 -2.42
C LEU A 87 22.97 -0.94 -1.78
N ARG A 88 22.49 -2.16 -1.50
CA ARG A 88 21.22 -2.36 -0.78
C ARG A 88 21.24 -1.63 0.56
N LYS A 89 22.32 -1.75 1.32
CA LYS A 89 22.49 -1.08 2.60
C LYS A 89 22.58 0.44 2.44
N LYS A 90 23.38 0.92 1.46
CA LYS A 90 23.57 2.36 1.20
C LYS A 90 22.26 3.06 0.84
N TYR A 91 21.46 2.44 -0.01
CA TYR A 91 20.20 2.99 -0.51
C TYR A 91 18.98 2.48 0.24
N ALA A 92 19.16 1.72 1.30
CA ALA A 92 18.10 1.16 2.14
C ALA A 92 16.99 0.43 1.34
N PHE A 93 17.34 -0.23 0.22
CA PHE A 93 16.35 -0.86 -0.66
C PHE A 93 15.48 -1.91 0.05
N ASP A 94 16.03 -2.62 1.04
CA ASP A 94 15.28 -3.61 1.83
C ASP A 94 14.30 -2.97 2.84
N ARG A 95 14.15 -1.64 2.84
CA ARG A 95 13.24 -0.92 3.72
C ARG A 95 11.96 -0.48 3.04
N TYR A 96 11.91 -0.55 1.71
CA TYR A 96 10.74 -0.13 0.94
C TYR A 96 9.70 -1.25 0.89
N GLY A 97 8.52 -0.99 1.42
CA GLY A 97 7.30 -1.78 1.24
C GLY A 97 7.49 -3.29 1.14
N ASP A 98 7.21 -3.88 0.00
CA ASP A 98 7.32 -5.31 -0.28
C ASP A 98 8.66 -5.92 0.14
N TYR A 99 9.76 -5.24 -0.16
CA TYR A 99 11.11 -5.75 0.13
C TYR A 99 11.39 -5.86 1.62
N HIS A 100 10.67 -5.06 2.43
CA HIS A 100 10.72 -5.17 3.87
C HIS A 100 9.81 -6.28 4.41
N PHE A 101 8.63 -6.43 3.80
CA PHE A 101 7.57 -7.26 4.37
C PHE A 101 7.71 -8.74 4.04
N VAL A 102 8.15 -9.08 2.83
CA VAL A 102 8.17 -10.47 2.33
C VAL A 102 9.48 -10.78 1.64
N PRO A 103 10.18 -11.85 2.05
CA PRO A 103 11.32 -12.34 1.30
C PRO A 103 10.90 -12.80 -0.09
N TYR A 104 11.61 -12.35 -1.11
CA TYR A 104 11.35 -12.78 -2.49
C TYR A 104 11.84 -14.20 -2.72
N GLY A 105 11.05 -15.01 -3.41
CA GLY A 105 11.44 -16.35 -3.84
C GLY A 105 12.58 -16.33 -4.86
N HIS A 106 13.52 -17.25 -4.71
CA HIS A 106 14.72 -17.31 -5.57
C HIS A 106 14.59 -18.30 -6.72
N GLN A 107 13.60 -19.19 -6.69
CA GLN A 107 13.41 -20.25 -7.68
C GLN A 107 12.46 -19.80 -8.80
N LYS A 108 12.67 -20.34 -9.99
CA LYS A 108 11.73 -20.19 -11.10
C LYS A 108 10.39 -20.82 -10.72
N GLY A 109 9.30 -20.20 -11.14
CA GLY A 109 7.95 -20.63 -10.82
C GLY A 109 7.46 -20.25 -9.43
N GLN A 110 8.30 -19.59 -8.61
CA GLN A 110 7.90 -19.06 -7.31
C GLN A 110 7.60 -17.58 -7.40
N SER A 111 6.44 -17.19 -6.88
CA SER A 111 5.98 -15.81 -6.84
C SER A 111 5.17 -15.57 -5.58
N HIS A 112 5.00 -14.28 -5.21
CA HIS A 112 4.12 -13.86 -4.13
C HIS A 112 3.42 -12.57 -4.48
N GLY A 113 2.36 -12.26 -3.76
CA GLY A 113 1.62 -11.02 -3.85
C GLY A 113 0.79 -10.77 -2.61
N PHE A 114 0.05 -9.68 -2.61
CA PHE A 114 -0.81 -9.22 -1.52
C PHE A 114 -2.23 -9.05 -2.02
N SER A 115 -3.18 -9.37 -1.18
CA SER A 115 -4.62 -9.14 -1.36
C SER A 115 -5.26 -9.93 -2.48
N TYR A 116 -4.64 -10.08 -3.66
CA TYR A 116 -5.18 -10.89 -4.75
C TYR A 116 -4.13 -11.39 -5.73
N CYS A 117 -4.47 -12.46 -6.40
CA CYS A 117 -3.81 -12.93 -7.62
C CYS A 117 -4.86 -13.40 -8.62
N TYR A 118 -4.46 -13.46 -9.90
CA TYR A 118 -5.28 -14.13 -10.90
C TYR A 118 -4.43 -14.99 -11.84
N PHE A 119 -5.08 -16.01 -12.39
CA PHE A 119 -4.58 -16.83 -13.47
C PHE A 119 -5.41 -16.53 -14.70
N ARG A 120 -4.79 -16.02 -15.76
CA ARG A 120 -5.49 -15.54 -16.95
C ARG A 120 -5.12 -16.35 -18.20
N ARG A 121 -6.15 -16.75 -18.94
CA ARG A 121 -6.03 -17.37 -20.27
C ARG A 121 -6.91 -16.61 -21.26
N GLY A 122 -6.29 -15.85 -22.17
CA GLY A 122 -7.03 -14.95 -23.05
C GLY A 122 -7.84 -13.91 -22.25
N ALA A 123 -9.16 -13.90 -22.43
CA ALA A 123 -10.10 -13.02 -21.71
C ALA A 123 -10.71 -13.69 -20.45
N GLN A 124 -10.29 -14.91 -20.10
CA GLN A 124 -10.82 -15.64 -18.94
C GLN A 124 -9.86 -15.56 -17.77
N PHE A 125 -10.39 -15.24 -16.60
CA PHE A 125 -9.67 -15.06 -15.34
C PHE A 125 -10.15 -16.09 -14.32
N ARG A 126 -9.23 -16.61 -13.52
CA ARG A 126 -9.50 -17.30 -12.26
C ARG A 126 -8.88 -16.45 -11.16
N LEU A 127 -9.73 -15.74 -10.42
CA LEU A 127 -9.33 -14.81 -9.36
C LEU A 127 -9.34 -15.51 -8.01
N VAL A 128 -8.31 -15.28 -7.21
CA VAL A 128 -8.26 -15.56 -5.78
C VAL A 128 -7.90 -14.27 -5.06
N ALA A 129 -8.79 -13.81 -4.20
CA ALA A 129 -8.66 -12.50 -3.57
C ALA A 129 -9.08 -12.53 -2.09
N SER A 130 -8.60 -11.57 -1.32
CA SER A 130 -8.98 -11.36 0.08
C SER A 130 -10.21 -10.47 0.16
N LEU A 131 -11.07 -10.74 1.13
CA LEU A 131 -12.24 -9.90 1.46
C LEU A 131 -11.98 -9.00 2.67
N ASP A 132 -11.02 -9.35 3.53
CA ASP A 132 -10.69 -8.57 4.72
C ASP A 132 -9.20 -8.63 5.03
N GLU A 133 -8.56 -7.48 5.01
CA GLU A 133 -7.14 -7.30 5.31
C GLU A 133 -6.89 -6.79 6.73
N LYS A 134 -7.93 -6.38 7.47
CA LYS A 134 -7.76 -5.72 8.76
C LYS A 134 -7.11 -6.60 9.84
N PRO A 135 -7.41 -7.90 9.98
CA PRO A 135 -6.74 -8.75 10.97
C PRO A 135 -5.25 -9.00 10.66
N GLY A 136 -4.86 -8.83 9.41
CA GLY A 136 -3.51 -9.02 8.87
C GLY A 136 -3.56 -9.04 7.36
N TYR A 137 -2.53 -8.58 6.66
CA TYR A 137 -2.46 -8.68 5.20
C TYR A 137 -2.57 -10.13 4.76
N THR A 138 -3.31 -10.36 3.69
CA THR A 138 -3.34 -11.67 3.02
C THR A 138 -2.19 -11.73 2.02
N ILE A 139 -1.20 -12.56 2.32
CA ILE A 139 -0.05 -12.81 1.47
C ILE A 139 -0.33 -14.09 0.69
N LEU A 140 -0.29 -14.01 -0.64
CA LEU A 140 -0.45 -15.13 -1.54
C LEU A 140 0.92 -15.56 -2.04
N ARG A 141 1.20 -16.87 -2.04
CA ARG A 141 2.42 -17.45 -2.62
C ARG A 141 2.03 -18.55 -3.57
N TYR A 142 2.63 -18.57 -4.75
CA TYR A 142 2.42 -19.63 -5.72
C TYR A 142 3.73 -20.31 -6.07
N ASP A 143 3.71 -21.63 -6.06
CA ASP A 143 4.81 -22.50 -6.51
C ASP A 143 4.29 -23.38 -7.67
N SER A 144 4.66 -23.04 -8.89
CA SER A 144 4.22 -23.74 -10.08
C SER A 144 4.77 -25.18 -10.18
N GLY A 145 5.93 -25.43 -9.56
CA GLY A 145 6.54 -26.76 -9.53
C GLY A 145 5.78 -27.73 -8.63
N LYS A 146 5.12 -27.21 -7.60
CA LYS A 146 4.27 -27.97 -6.68
C LYS A 146 2.79 -27.89 -7.03
N ALA A 147 2.40 -27.02 -7.97
CA ALA A 147 1.01 -26.65 -8.25
C ALA A 147 0.27 -26.27 -6.96
N LEU A 148 0.86 -25.39 -6.15
CA LEU A 148 0.40 -25.05 -4.82
C LEU A 148 0.26 -23.54 -4.66
N LEU A 149 -0.93 -23.09 -4.25
CA LEU A 149 -1.20 -21.75 -3.79
C LEU A 149 -1.25 -21.77 -2.26
N THR A 150 -0.41 -20.96 -1.62
CA THR A 150 -0.41 -20.75 -0.17
C THR A 150 -0.94 -19.36 0.14
N LEU A 151 -1.85 -19.27 1.09
CA LEU A 151 -2.50 -18.05 1.55
C LEU A 151 -2.12 -17.87 3.03
N GLU A 152 -1.49 -16.76 3.36
CA GLU A 152 -0.98 -16.49 4.69
C GLU A 152 -1.63 -15.22 5.26
N ARG A 153 -2.01 -15.23 6.54
CA ARG A 153 -2.39 -14.02 7.28
C ARG A 153 -1.16 -13.45 7.97
N ASP A 154 -0.82 -12.21 7.67
CA ASP A 154 0.30 -11.49 8.31
C ASP A 154 -0.10 -10.97 9.70
N CYS A 155 -0.10 -11.87 10.68
CA CYS A 155 -0.51 -11.59 12.05
C CYS A 155 0.48 -12.11 13.10
N ALA A 156 1.67 -12.56 12.70
CA ALA A 156 2.66 -13.10 13.61
C ALA A 156 3.11 -12.04 14.64
N GLY A 157 3.22 -12.46 15.91
CA GLY A 157 3.61 -11.60 17.03
C GLY A 157 2.44 -10.93 17.77
N VAL A 158 1.22 -11.00 17.24
CA VAL A 158 0.02 -10.45 17.88
C VAL A 158 -0.46 -11.40 19.00
N GLU A 159 -0.77 -10.85 20.18
CA GLU A 159 -1.38 -11.59 21.29
C GLU A 159 -2.86 -11.86 21.03
N HIS A 160 -3.23 -13.12 21.14
CA HIS A 160 -4.61 -13.57 21.02
C HIS A 160 -5.14 -14.04 22.38
N PRO A 161 -6.30 -13.54 22.84
CA PRO A 161 -6.83 -13.87 24.17
C PRO A 161 -7.40 -15.29 24.26
N GLY A 162 -7.48 -16.00 23.14
CA GLY A 162 -8.20 -17.27 22.97
C GLY A 162 -9.62 -17.06 22.44
N GLY A 163 -10.20 -18.12 21.85
CA GLY A 163 -11.51 -18.08 21.21
C GLY A 163 -11.45 -17.88 19.69
N SER A 164 -12.54 -17.40 19.11
CA SER A 164 -12.68 -17.30 17.66
C SER A 164 -11.71 -16.30 17.05
N PHE A 165 -11.01 -16.73 15.99
CA PHE A 165 -10.09 -15.91 15.18
C PHE A 165 -10.43 -16.03 13.69
N PRO A 166 -10.56 -14.93 12.94
CA PRO A 166 -10.77 -14.95 11.50
C PRO A 166 -9.46 -15.34 10.79
N LEU A 167 -9.36 -16.60 10.38
CA LEU A 167 -8.15 -17.11 9.74
C LEU A 167 -7.91 -16.43 8.39
N LEU A 168 -8.87 -16.57 7.48
CA LEU A 168 -8.82 -15.99 6.12
C LEU A 168 -10.25 -15.75 5.62
N ASP A 169 -10.46 -14.62 4.98
CA ASP A 169 -11.68 -14.28 4.26
C ASP A 169 -11.34 -14.13 2.79
N LEU A 170 -11.81 -15.07 1.97
CA LEU A 170 -11.36 -15.24 0.59
C LEU A 170 -12.53 -15.11 -0.39
N PHE A 171 -12.20 -14.75 -1.63
CA PHE A 171 -13.12 -14.71 -2.75
C PHE A 171 -12.53 -15.45 -3.95
N PHE A 172 -13.30 -16.35 -4.52
CA PHE A 172 -12.93 -17.13 -5.69
C PHE A 172 -13.89 -16.83 -6.83
N ALA A 173 -13.39 -16.31 -7.94
CA ALA A 173 -14.19 -16.04 -9.12
C ALA A 173 -13.56 -16.61 -10.38
N GLU A 174 -14.39 -16.97 -11.37
CA GLU A 174 -13.99 -17.43 -12.69
C GLU A 174 -14.90 -16.78 -13.71
N GLY A 175 -14.34 -16.15 -14.76
CA GLY A 175 -15.09 -15.44 -15.78
C GLY A 175 -14.29 -14.38 -16.51
N GLY A 176 -14.99 -13.44 -17.15
CA GLY A 176 -14.36 -12.27 -17.76
C GLY A 176 -13.80 -11.29 -16.72
N GLU A 177 -12.88 -10.41 -17.16
CA GLU A 177 -12.22 -9.45 -16.28
C GLU A 177 -13.21 -8.64 -15.43
N THR A 178 -14.14 -7.96 -16.08
CA THR A 178 -15.16 -7.13 -15.39
C THR A 178 -15.98 -7.97 -14.41
N GLU A 179 -16.39 -9.17 -14.81
CA GLU A 179 -17.20 -10.05 -13.99
C GLU A 179 -16.50 -10.45 -12.68
N VAL A 180 -15.22 -10.85 -12.75
CA VAL A 180 -14.50 -11.32 -11.56
C VAL A 180 -14.14 -10.19 -10.62
N PHE A 181 -13.74 -9.01 -11.14
CA PHE A 181 -13.39 -7.87 -10.31
C PHE A 181 -14.60 -7.15 -9.73
N ASP A 182 -15.67 -6.95 -10.50
CA ASP A 182 -16.91 -6.36 -9.98
C ASP A 182 -17.56 -7.26 -8.93
N GLY A 183 -17.53 -8.59 -9.16
CA GLY A 183 -18.00 -9.56 -8.18
C GLY A 183 -17.21 -9.49 -6.86
N TRP A 184 -15.88 -9.34 -6.92
CA TRP A 184 -15.04 -9.18 -5.75
C TRP A 184 -15.33 -7.87 -5.02
N PHE A 185 -15.37 -6.72 -5.73
CA PHE A 185 -15.68 -5.42 -5.12
C PHE A 185 -17.08 -5.40 -4.50
N GLN A 186 -18.06 -6.04 -5.15
CA GLN A 186 -19.40 -6.19 -4.60
C GLN A 186 -19.39 -7.03 -3.31
N ALA A 187 -18.64 -8.14 -3.29
CA ALA A 187 -18.51 -8.98 -2.09
C ALA A 187 -17.88 -8.24 -0.91
N MET A 188 -16.94 -7.32 -1.17
CA MET A 188 -16.37 -6.42 -0.16
C MET A 188 -17.28 -5.24 0.21
N GLY A 189 -18.41 -5.04 -0.45
CA GLY A 189 -19.27 -3.86 -0.27
C GLY A 189 -18.63 -2.55 -0.76
N ILE A 190 -17.60 -2.62 -1.61
CA ILE A 190 -16.91 -1.46 -2.17
C ILE A 190 -17.77 -0.85 -3.28
N LYS A 191 -18.01 0.45 -3.18
CA LYS A 191 -18.66 1.25 -4.22
C LYS A 191 -17.74 2.41 -4.60
N PRO A 192 -17.66 2.76 -5.89
CA PRO A 192 -16.97 3.97 -6.31
C PRO A 192 -17.51 5.19 -5.54
N ARG A 193 -16.63 6.02 -4.99
CA ARG A 193 -17.02 7.28 -4.33
C ARG A 193 -17.34 8.37 -5.34
N THR A 194 -16.84 8.23 -6.55
CA THR A 194 -17.12 9.12 -7.69
C THR A 194 -17.17 8.32 -8.97
N GLU A 195 -18.08 8.70 -9.85
CA GLU A 195 -18.16 8.19 -11.23
C GLU A 195 -17.43 9.13 -12.20
N LYS A 196 -16.96 10.28 -11.71
CA LYS A 196 -16.26 11.27 -12.52
C LYS A 196 -14.89 10.71 -12.91
N LYS A 197 -14.62 10.65 -14.20
CA LYS A 197 -13.27 10.39 -14.73
C LYS A 197 -12.41 11.61 -14.43
N LEU A 198 -11.29 11.42 -13.73
CA LEU A 198 -10.32 12.45 -13.43
C LEU A 198 -9.19 12.34 -14.45
N ALA A 199 -8.99 13.38 -15.24
CA ALA A 199 -7.79 13.59 -16.03
C ALA A 199 -7.02 14.77 -15.46
N GLY A 200 -5.72 14.89 -15.76
CA GLY A 200 -4.99 16.03 -15.24
C GLY A 200 -3.51 16.02 -15.54
N TYR A 201 -2.86 17.03 -15.02
CA TYR A 201 -1.43 17.26 -15.03
C TYR A 201 -0.85 17.00 -13.65
N SER A 202 0.38 16.48 -13.60
CA SER A 202 1.21 16.41 -12.39
C SER A 202 2.61 16.96 -12.70
N SER A 203 3.10 17.86 -11.88
CA SER A 203 4.43 18.48 -12.06
C SER A 203 5.57 17.46 -11.96
N TRP A 204 5.36 16.31 -11.26
CA TRP A 204 6.38 15.28 -11.09
C TRP A 204 6.98 14.80 -12.42
N TYR A 205 6.15 14.45 -13.39
CA TYR A 205 6.61 13.86 -14.65
C TYR A 205 7.30 14.87 -15.60
N ASN A 206 7.17 16.17 -15.32
CA ASN A 206 7.79 17.24 -16.09
C ASN A 206 9.00 17.86 -15.37
N ARG A 207 8.90 18.09 -14.06
CA ARG A 207 9.84 18.91 -13.29
C ARG A 207 10.54 18.16 -12.16
N TYR A 208 10.01 17.00 -11.72
CA TYR A 208 10.41 16.36 -10.46
C TYR A 208 10.31 17.37 -9.30
N GLN A 209 11.33 17.49 -8.47
CA GLN A 209 11.40 18.44 -7.36
C GLN A 209 11.84 19.87 -7.78
N ASP A 210 12.21 20.08 -9.06
CA ASP A 210 12.66 21.38 -9.56
C ASP A 210 11.48 22.28 -9.94
N ILE A 211 10.61 22.55 -8.97
CA ILE A 211 9.43 23.40 -9.10
C ILE A 211 9.60 24.71 -8.32
N THR A 212 9.07 25.77 -8.88
CA THR A 212 8.96 27.11 -8.28
C THR A 212 7.62 27.71 -8.66
N GLU A 213 7.21 28.82 -8.00
CA GLU A 213 5.99 29.54 -8.42
C GLU A 213 5.98 29.86 -9.92
N ASP A 214 7.11 30.30 -10.47
CA ASP A 214 7.20 30.68 -11.88
C ASP A 214 7.07 29.47 -12.80
N THR A 215 7.76 28.35 -12.50
CA THR A 215 7.66 27.13 -13.32
C THR A 215 6.24 26.50 -13.24
N ILE A 216 5.58 26.58 -12.11
CA ILE A 216 4.19 26.10 -11.97
C ILE A 216 3.23 27.01 -12.78
N ARG A 217 3.43 28.35 -12.81
CA ARG A 217 2.63 29.25 -13.65
C ARG A 217 2.87 29.01 -15.15
N GLU A 218 4.13 28.70 -15.54
CA GLU A 218 4.45 28.31 -16.91
C GLU A 218 3.68 27.05 -17.31
N ASP A 219 3.75 26.00 -16.48
CA ASP A 219 3.06 24.73 -16.72
C ASP A 219 1.53 24.91 -16.73
N LEU A 220 0.97 25.72 -15.82
CA LEU A 220 -0.45 26.04 -15.78
C LEU A 220 -0.91 26.73 -17.07
N THR A 221 -0.08 27.64 -17.60
CA THR A 221 -0.36 28.31 -18.87
C THR A 221 -0.38 27.31 -20.04
N GLY A 222 0.57 26.38 -20.07
CA GLY A 222 0.63 25.31 -21.08
C GLY A 222 -0.58 24.37 -20.99
N CYS A 223 -1.00 24.02 -19.78
CA CYS A 223 -2.12 23.11 -19.54
C CYS A 223 -3.47 23.66 -20.00
N ARG A 224 -3.65 24.99 -20.10
CA ARG A 224 -4.91 25.60 -20.59
C ARG A 224 -5.31 25.16 -22.00
N SER A 225 -4.35 24.73 -22.83
CA SER A 225 -4.60 24.21 -24.16
C SER A 225 -4.78 22.69 -24.24
N LEU A 226 -4.49 21.98 -23.15
CA LEU A 226 -4.43 20.51 -23.10
C LEU A 226 -5.52 19.91 -22.22
N LEU A 227 -5.92 20.60 -21.17
CA LEU A 227 -6.88 20.11 -20.17
C LEU A 227 -8.26 20.77 -20.37
N CYS A 228 -9.29 20.05 -19.93
CA CYS A 228 -10.66 20.54 -19.92
C CYS A 228 -11.01 21.20 -18.58
N PRO A 229 -12.00 22.12 -18.53
CA PRO A 229 -12.49 22.64 -17.27
C PRO A 229 -12.93 21.53 -16.31
N GLY A 230 -12.43 21.62 -15.05
CA GLY A 230 -12.67 20.61 -14.03
C GLY A 230 -11.68 19.44 -14.01
N ASP A 231 -10.70 19.42 -14.92
CA ASP A 231 -9.54 18.51 -14.81
C ASP A 231 -8.62 18.93 -13.65
N LEU A 232 -7.73 18.03 -13.24
CA LEU A 232 -6.82 18.24 -12.13
C LEU A 232 -5.51 18.90 -12.59
N PHE A 233 -5.06 19.91 -11.88
CA PHE A 233 -3.69 20.43 -11.93
C PHE A 233 -3.02 20.18 -10.60
N GLN A 234 -2.07 19.24 -10.54
CA GLN A 234 -1.44 18.79 -9.31
C GLN A 234 0.00 19.28 -9.20
N ILE A 235 0.31 19.93 -8.07
CA ILE A 235 1.66 20.26 -7.62
C ILE A 235 2.19 19.07 -6.84
N ASP A 236 3.28 18.47 -7.32
CA ASP A 236 3.93 17.30 -6.71
C ASP A 236 5.04 17.71 -5.73
N ASP A 237 5.85 16.75 -5.27
CA ASP A 237 6.99 16.91 -4.35
C ASP A 237 7.91 18.09 -4.74
N GLY A 238 8.36 18.87 -3.77
CA GLY A 238 9.29 19.97 -3.92
C GLY A 238 8.73 21.37 -3.60
N TRP A 239 7.49 21.47 -3.14
CA TRP A 239 6.89 22.73 -2.68
C TRP A 239 7.21 23.05 -1.21
N GLU A 240 7.44 22.02 -0.41
CA GLU A 240 7.75 22.07 1.02
C GLU A 240 9.24 22.37 1.27
N PRO A 241 9.62 22.93 2.43
CA PRO A 241 11.02 23.14 2.79
C PRO A 241 11.77 21.82 2.89
N LYS A 242 11.14 20.83 3.51
CA LYS A 242 11.61 19.46 3.71
C LYS A 242 10.42 18.52 3.90
N VAL A 243 10.53 17.27 3.40
CA VAL A 243 9.52 16.24 3.61
C VAL A 243 9.29 16.03 5.11
N GLY A 244 8.07 16.27 5.55
CA GLY A 244 7.69 16.31 6.96
C GLY A 244 7.31 17.70 7.47
N ASP A 245 7.82 18.79 6.90
CA ASP A 245 7.54 20.17 7.31
C ASP A 245 6.33 20.75 6.55
N TRP A 246 5.20 20.05 6.59
CA TRP A 246 4.01 20.27 5.74
C TRP A 246 3.20 21.54 6.00
N LEU A 247 3.47 22.25 7.08
CA LEU A 247 2.74 23.50 7.43
C LEU A 247 3.33 24.74 6.79
N GLU A 248 4.49 24.60 6.13
CA GLU A 248 5.23 25.70 5.53
C GLU A 248 5.57 25.38 4.06
N THR A 249 5.82 26.42 3.28
CA THR A 249 6.32 26.30 1.91
C THR A 249 7.80 26.64 1.87
N ASP A 250 8.54 26.10 0.90
CA ASP A 250 9.90 26.55 0.63
C ASP A 250 9.87 28.03 0.18
N ALA A 251 10.32 28.94 1.06
CA ALA A 251 10.25 30.38 0.82
C ALA A 251 11.11 30.87 -0.35
N GLN A 252 12.06 30.08 -0.85
CA GLN A 252 12.84 30.43 -2.02
C GLN A 252 12.11 30.03 -3.31
N LYS A 253 11.39 28.90 -3.27
CA LYS A 253 10.63 28.35 -4.41
C LYS A 253 9.22 28.96 -4.50
N PHE A 254 8.57 29.15 -3.35
CA PHE A 254 7.19 29.65 -3.20
C PHE A 254 7.14 30.82 -2.22
N PRO A 255 7.75 31.98 -2.54
CA PRO A 255 7.85 33.12 -1.63
C PRO A 255 6.49 33.70 -1.21
N HIS A 256 5.43 33.52 -2.00
CA HIS A 256 4.08 33.99 -1.70
C HIS A 256 3.16 32.88 -1.14
N GLY A 257 3.73 31.67 -0.90
CA GLY A 257 2.98 30.50 -0.45
C GLY A 257 2.10 29.88 -1.54
N LEU A 258 1.25 28.92 -1.15
CA LEU A 258 0.46 28.13 -2.12
C LEU A 258 -0.96 28.63 -2.32
N LYS A 259 -1.52 29.44 -1.39
CA LYS A 259 -2.92 29.90 -1.51
C LYS A 259 -3.20 30.67 -2.79
N GLY A 260 -2.34 31.65 -3.12
CA GLY A 260 -2.46 32.40 -4.38
C GLY A 260 -2.33 31.52 -5.61
N MET A 261 -1.49 30.48 -5.57
CA MET A 261 -1.34 29.50 -6.65
C MET A 261 -2.61 28.67 -6.84
N VAL A 262 -3.27 28.25 -5.76
CA VAL A 262 -4.56 27.56 -5.83
C VAL A 262 -5.62 28.46 -6.48
N GLU A 263 -5.68 29.74 -6.11
CA GLU A 263 -6.59 30.70 -6.73
C GLU A 263 -6.33 30.85 -8.25
N GLU A 264 -5.06 30.87 -8.68
CA GLU A 264 -4.69 30.90 -10.09
C GLU A 264 -5.11 29.62 -10.85
N ILE A 265 -4.96 28.44 -10.21
CA ILE A 265 -5.39 27.15 -10.78
C ILE A 265 -6.92 27.13 -10.94
N HIS A 266 -7.66 27.55 -9.91
CA HIS A 266 -9.12 27.65 -9.98
C HIS A 266 -9.59 28.67 -11.03
N ALA A 267 -8.91 29.82 -11.14
CA ALA A 267 -9.21 30.81 -12.17
C ALA A 267 -8.94 30.30 -13.61
N ALA A 268 -8.04 29.31 -13.75
CA ALA A 268 -7.82 28.60 -15.00
C ALA A 268 -8.90 27.55 -15.31
N GLY A 269 -9.81 27.29 -14.37
CA GLY A 269 -10.91 26.32 -14.51
C GLY A 269 -10.56 24.91 -14.05
N PHE A 270 -9.43 24.69 -13.38
CA PHE A 270 -8.96 23.37 -12.96
C PHE A 270 -9.18 23.15 -11.46
N GLN A 271 -9.19 21.86 -11.05
CA GLN A 271 -9.09 21.48 -9.64
C GLN A 271 -7.61 21.52 -9.21
N ALA A 272 -7.34 22.01 -8.01
CA ALA A 272 -5.99 22.07 -7.47
C ALA A 272 -5.66 20.82 -6.66
N GLY A 273 -4.54 20.16 -6.96
CA GLY A 273 -4.03 19.01 -6.23
C GLY A 273 -2.67 19.28 -5.60
N LEU A 274 -2.39 18.65 -4.43
CA LEU A 274 -1.12 18.75 -3.74
C LEU A 274 -0.61 17.35 -3.36
N TRP A 275 0.70 17.13 -3.47
CA TRP A 275 1.36 15.93 -3.01
C TRP A 275 1.77 16.04 -1.54
N LEU A 276 1.58 14.94 -0.80
CA LEU A 276 2.01 14.77 0.59
C LEU A 276 2.51 13.33 0.82
N ALA A 277 3.51 13.18 1.70
CA ALA A 277 3.92 11.90 2.29
C ALA A 277 3.68 11.95 3.82
N PRO A 278 2.42 11.82 4.28
CA PRO A 278 2.01 12.27 5.61
C PRO A 278 2.63 11.48 6.76
N PHE A 279 2.99 10.21 6.55
CA PHE A 279 3.46 9.33 7.63
C PHE A 279 4.97 9.21 7.73
N VAL A 280 5.70 10.07 7.03
CA VAL A 280 7.17 10.08 7.06
C VAL A 280 7.71 11.51 7.14
N CYS A 281 8.96 11.61 7.63
CA CYS A 281 9.73 12.84 7.57
C CYS A 281 11.18 12.56 7.19
N GLU A 282 11.81 13.44 6.42
CA GLU A 282 13.22 13.31 6.11
C GLU A 282 14.10 13.77 7.27
N LYS A 283 15.35 13.28 7.31
CA LYS A 283 16.30 13.54 8.40
C LYS A 283 16.60 15.03 8.60
N ASP A 284 16.64 15.79 7.50
CA ASP A 284 16.96 17.21 7.53
C ASP A 284 15.75 18.12 7.77
N SER A 285 14.56 17.56 7.99
CA SER A 285 13.36 18.33 8.34
C SER A 285 13.45 18.94 9.74
N ALA A 286 12.72 20.03 9.97
CA ALA A 286 12.55 20.62 11.29
C ALA A 286 11.79 19.65 12.20
N LEU A 287 10.79 18.94 11.66
CA LEU A 287 10.02 17.94 12.38
C LEU A 287 10.91 16.84 12.97
N PHE A 288 11.80 16.25 12.17
CA PHE A 288 12.73 15.21 12.65
C PHE A 288 13.62 15.69 13.79
N ARG A 289 14.12 16.93 13.71
CA ARG A 289 15.04 17.48 14.72
C ARG A 289 14.32 17.92 16.00
N GLN A 290 13.12 18.48 15.88
CA GLN A 290 12.39 19.06 17.02
C GLN A 290 11.56 18.01 17.77
N HIS A 291 11.13 16.95 17.08
CA HIS A 291 10.22 15.95 17.63
C HIS A 291 10.77 14.50 17.48
N PRO A 292 11.93 14.18 18.08
CA PRO A 292 12.49 12.82 18.02
C PRO A 292 11.64 11.77 18.75
N ASP A 293 10.69 12.21 19.57
CA ASP A 293 9.65 11.43 20.25
C ASP A 293 8.46 11.07 19.35
N TRP A 294 8.33 11.72 18.18
CA TRP A 294 7.30 11.42 17.18
C TRP A 294 7.72 10.33 16.20
N LEU A 295 8.99 9.92 16.25
CA LEU A 295 9.51 8.93 15.32
C LEU A 295 9.23 7.52 15.83
N MET A 296 8.75 6.65 14.93
CA MET A 296 8.66 5.23 15.22
C MET A 296 10.06 4.66 15.49
N LYS A 297 10.21 3.92 16.58
CA LYS A 297 11.51 3.37 16.99
C LYS A 297 11.51 1.85 17.02
N VAL A 298 12.62 1.28 16.55
CA VAL A 298 12.90 -0.15 16.66
C VAL A 298 14.22 -0.31 17.40
N ASN A 299 14.21 -1.06 18.49
CA ASN A 299 15.38 -1.21 19.38
C ASN A 299 15.96 0.16 19.82
N GLY A 300 15.08 1.13 20.10
CA GLY A 300 15.45 2.47 20.56
C GLY A 300 15.95 3.44 19.47
N ALA A 301 16.09 3.01 18.23
CA ALA A 301 16.52 3.85 17.11
C ALA A 301 15.35 4.18 16.17
N PRO A 302 15.28 5.40 15.60
CA PRO A 302 14.28 5.75 14.59
C PRO A 302 14.33 4.80 13.40
N TRP A 303 13.15 4.39 12.92
CA TRP A 303 13.04 3.49 11.78
C TRP A 303 13.16 4.27 10.46
N CYS A 304 14.26 4.03 9.74
CA CYS A 304 14.47 4.54 8.39
C CYS A 304 13.65 3.71 7.39
N CYS A 305 12.77 4.35 6.63
CA CYS A 305 11.91 3.73 5.62
C CYS A 305 12.55 3.69 4.23
N GLY A 306 13.59 4.48 3.99
CA GLY A 306 14.27 4.54 2.71
C GLY A 306 15.29 5.67 2.60
N SER A 307 15.90 5.80 1.43
CA SER A 307 17.02 6.72 1.18
C SER A 307 16.66 7.93 0.32
N ASN A 308 15.38 8.13 0.00
CA ASN A 308 14.96 9.32 -0.71
C ASN A 308 15.28 10.56 0.13
N TRP A 309 15.49 11.70 -0.53
CA TRP A 309 15.86 12.97 0.10
C TRP A 309 17.11 12.82 0.99
N SER A 310 17.07 13.27 2.24
CA SER A 310 18.16 13.06 3.22
C SER A 310 18.03 11.74 4.01
N SER A 311 17.35 10.74 3.49
CA SER A 311 16.76 9.56 4.12
C SER A 311 15.51 9.93 4.92
N PHE A 312 14.48 9.08 4.90
CA PHE A 312 13.21 9.36 5.56
C PHE A 312 12.83 8.30 6.57
N TYR A 313 12.08 8.73 7.57
CA TYR A 313 11.79 7.98 8.77
C TYR A 313 10.29 7.94 9.04
N ALA A 314 9.81 6.81 9.57
CA ALA A 314 8.42 6.64 9.94
C ALA A 314 8.03 7.52 11.12
N LEU A 315 6.86 8.15 11.04
CA LEU A 315 6.18 8.75 12.17
C LEU A 315 5.40 7.69 12.95
N ASP A 316 5.35 7.85 14.27
CA ASP A 316 4.59 6.94 15.14
C ASP A 316 3.12 7.36 15.19
N ILE A 317 2.28 6.64 14.46
CA ILE A 317 0.83 6.90 14.42
C ILE A 317 0.09 6.58 15.72
N ASP A 318 0.75 5.92 16.69
CA ASP A 318 0.19 5.72 18.03
C ASP A 318 0.41 6.94 18.93
N ASN A 319 1.24 7.90 18.50
CA ASN A 319 1.49 9.13 19.22
C ASN A 319 0.39 10.16 18.91
N PRO A 320 -0.44 10.58 19.89
CA PRO A 320 -1.52 11.56 19.67
C PRO A 320 -1.03 12.89 19.09
N ALA A 321 0.20 13.32 19.42
CA ALA A 321 0.76 14.56 18.90
C ALA A 321 1.05 14.48 17.40
N VAL A 322 1.43 13.30 16.87
CA VAL A 322 1.57 13.05 15.44
C VAL A 322 0.21 13.15 14.75
N LEU A 323 -0.82 12.52 15.33
CA LEU A 323 -2.18 12.59 14.78
C LEU A 323 -2.72 14.04 14.76
N ASP A 324 -2.48 14.81 15.82
CA ASP A 324 -2.88 16.22 15.87
C ASP A 324 -2.09 17.09 14.89
N TYR A 325 -0.81 16.78 14.67
CA TYR A 325 -0.02 17.43 13.64
C TYR A 325 -0.60 17.17 12.25
N LEU A 326 -0.89 15.91 11.92
CA LEU A 326 -1.45 15.53 10.61
C LEU A 326 -2.83 16.17 10.38
N ARG A 327 -3.70 16.22 11.39
CA ARG A 327 -4.99 16.93 11.28
C ARG A 327 -4.78 18.41 10.90
N ARG A 328 -3.84 19.10 11.55
CA ARG A 328 -3.49 20.49 11.20
C ARG A 328 -2.93 20.61 9.79
N VAL A 329 -2.15 19.63 9.33
CA VAL A 329 -1.64 19.62 7.96
C VAL A 329 -2.79 19.55 6.95
N PHE A 330 -3.72 18.59 7.13
CA PHE A 330 -4.87 18.47 6.23
C PHE A 330 -5.81 19.67 6.31
N ASP A 331 -6.01 20.22 7.49
CA ASP A 331 -6.79 21.47 7.65
C ASP A 331 -6.14 22.64 6.90
N ARG A 332 -4.82 22.80 7.04
CA ARG A 332 -4.05 23.80 6.29
C ARG A 332 -4.17 23.64 4.79
N VAL A 333 -3.99 22.42 4.29
CA VAL A 333 -3.99 22.15 2.84
C VAL A 333 -5.38 22.29 2.24
N LEU A 334 -6.39 21.69 2.86
CA LEU A 334 -7.73 21.63 2.29
C LEU A 334 -8.55 22.89 2.58
N ASN A 335 -8.46 23.45 3.79
CA ASN A 335 -9.31 24.57 4.22
C ASN A 335 -8.60 25.92 4.08
N ASP A 336 -7.34 26.06 4.54
CA ASP A 336 -6.65 27.36 4.51
C ASP A 336 -6.13 27.69 3.11
N TRP A 337 -5.47 26.71 2.44
CA TRP A 337 -4.95 26.89 1.08
C TRP A 337 -5.98 26.61 0.00
N GLY A 338 -6.95 25.73 0.28
CA GLY A 338 -8.10 25.47 -0.60
C GLY A 338 -7.84 24.45 -1.70
N PHE A 339 -6.92 23.50 -1.51
CA PHE A 339 -6.75 22.41 -2.45
C PHE A 339 -7.96 21.47 -2.48
N ASP A 340 -8.34 20.99 -3.65
CA ASP A 340 -9.47 20.07 -3.86
C ASP A 340 -9.09 18.60 -3.70
N LEU A 341 -7.80 18.28 -3.86
CA LEU A 341 -7.28 16.91 -3.84
C LEU A 341 -5.90 16.85 -3.21
N VAL A 342 -5.65 15.78 -2.47
CA VAL A 342 -4.30 15.42 -2.01
C VAL A 342 -3.88 14.09 -2.61
N LYS A 343 -2.69 14.05 -3.22
CA LYS A 343 -2.00 12.82 -3.57
C LYS A 343 -1.18 12.37 -2.38
N LEU A 344 -1.47 11.17 -1.88
CA LEU A 344 -0.83 10.61 -0.70
C LEU A 344 0.19 9.56 -1.11
N ASP A 345 1.43 9.74 -0.70
CA ASP A 345 2.53 8.86 -1.07
C ASP A 345 3.25 8.29 0.16
N PHE A 346 4.10 7.29 -0.01
CA PHE A 346 4.87 6.62 1.05
C PHE A 346 4.04 6.13 2.23
N LEU A 347 2.78 5.74 1.99
CA LEU A 347 1.82 5.37 3.03
C LEU A 347 2.27 4.18 3.87
N TYR A 348 3.11 3.28 3.33
CA TYR A 348 3.66 2.15 4.08
C TYR A 348 4.48 2.58 5.31
N GLY A 349 4.94 3.83 5.35
CA GLY A 349 5.60 4.41 6.51
C GLY A 349 4.75 4.45 7.77
N ALA A 350 3.40 4.42 7.64
CA ALA A 350 2.49 4.37 8.78
C ALA A 350 2.60 3.06 9.58
N ALA A 351 2.87 1.94 8.91
CA ALA A 351 2.83 0.62 9.53
C ALA A 351 3.95 -0.31 9.05
N PRO A 352 5.23 0.04 9.20
CA PRO A 352 6.33 -0.84 8.82
C PRO A 352 6.39 -2.10 9.70
N PHE A 353 5.80 -2.05 10.90
CA PHE A 353 5.66 -3.16 11.84
C PHE A 353 4.28 -3.17 12.49
N GLY A 354 3.82 -4.36 12.89
CA GLY A 354 2.82 -4.53 13.91
C GLY A 354 3.40 -4.37 15.32
N ASN A 355 2.57 -4.59 16.31
CA ASN A 355 2.94 -4.69 17.71
C ASN A 355 2.27 -5.91 18.35
N THR A 356 2.38 -6.08 19.66
CA THR A 356 1.76 -7.20 20.37
C THR A 356 0.23 -7.15 20.38
N HIS A 357 -0.38 -6.01 20.09
CA HIS A 357 -1.83 -5.83 20.09
C HIS A 357 -2.43 -5.83 18.68
N GLU A 358 -1.63 -5.45 17.68
CA GLU A 358 -2.12 -5.20 16.33
C GLU A 358 -1.13 -5.65 15.25
N SER A 359 -1.68 -6.23 14.18
CA SER A 359 -0.93 -6.49 12.96
C SER A 359 -0.54 -5.18 12.23
N ARG A 360 0.39 -5.27 11.29
CA ARG A 360 0.72 -4.15 10.38
C ARG A 360 -0.50 -3.63 9.63
N ALA A 361 -1.37 -4.55 9.21
CA ALA A 361 -2.58 -4.19 8.49
C ALA A 361 -3.56 -3.43 9.38
N ALA A 362 -3.81 -3.86 10.62
CA ALA A 362 -4.66 -3.14 11.55
C ALA A 362 -4.14 -1.71 11.80
N ARG A 363 -2.84 -1.54 12.00
CA ARG A 363 -2.20 -0.21 12.11
C ARG A 363 -2.38 0.63 10.85
N MET A 364 -2.24 0.03 9.66
CA MET A 364 -2.51 0.73 8.41
C MET A 364 -3.98 1.17 8.31
N TYR A 365 -4.93 0.34 8.74
CA TYR A 365 -6.34 0.74 8.80
C TYR A 365 -6.56 1.96 9.72
N HIS A 366 -5.92 2.01 10.90
CA HIS A 366 -5.99 3.18 11.78
C HIS A 366 -5.42 4.44 11.11
N ALA A 367 -4.29 4.32 10.41
CA ALA A 367 -3.72 5.42 9.64
C ALA A 367 -4.66 5.90 8.53
N MET A 368 -5.31 4.97 7.81
CA MET A 368 -6.27 5.32 6.77
C MET A 368 -7.56 5.93 7.31
N ASP A 369 -8.00 5.53 8.50
CA ASP A 369 -9.17 6.14 9.16
C ASP A 369 -8.92 7.61 9.53
N LEU A 370 -7.68 8.01 9.80
CA LEU A 370 -7.30 9.41 9.97
C LEU A 370 -7.48 10.24 8.68
N LEU A 371 -7.28 9.59 7.52
CA LEU A 371 -7.33 10.25 6.20
C LEU A 371 -8.74 10.29 5.60
N ARG A 372 -9.71 9.68 6.24
CA ARG A 372 -11.13 9.64 5.83
C ARG A 372 -11.96 10.74 6.47
#